data_c2a3655e09605991505516df99eb42a5
#
_entry.id   c2a3655e09605991505516df99eb42a5
#
_cell.length_a   1.000
_cell.length_b   1.000
_cell.length_c   1.000
_cell.angle_alpha   90.00
_cell.angle_beta   90.00
_cell.angle_gamma   90.00
#
_symmetry.space_group_name_H-M   'P 1'
#
loop_
_entity.id
_entity.type
_entity.pdbx_description
1 polymer ?
#
loop_
_entity_poly.entity_id
_entity_poly.type
_entity_poly.pdbx_seq_one_letter_code
_entity_poly.pdbx_strand_id
1 'polypeptide(L)'
;NNIEYFSMLEKWDKKLSKSSVEAGIYVEWQSQLINEMNKKFIPEIAKEYLSMQLFTVIDKISKMNIDERKELLNKTFNSSIDKLKEKFGDRSDNWVYGQKDFKHVKIYHPLEKVVNDSIKEIIALKLYPRGGDGYTPGSTSNSLNQESGGSFRVIIDTGNWDNSFATNSPGQSGDPNSEFYDNLYEDW
;
A
#
# COMPACT_ATOMS: atom_id res chain seq x y z
N ASN A 1 16.53 -17.56 -12.09
CA ASN A 1 17.51 -16.51 -11.82
C ASN A 1 16.81 -15.14 -11.90
N ASN A 2 16.53 -14.51 -10.76
CA ASN A 2 15.70 -13.29 -10.65
C ASN A 2 16.55 -11.99 -10.77
N ILE A 3 17.69 -12.04 -11.47
CA ILE A 3 18.63 -10.92 -11.63
C ILE A 3 17.96 -9.71 -12.32
N GLU A 4 17.08 -9.95 -13.27
CA GLU A 4 16.35 -8.89 -13.97
C GLU A 4 15.51 -8.04 -13.02
N TYR A 5 14.78 -8.65 -12.09
CA TYR A 5 13.95 -7.95 -11.11
C TYR A 5 14.79 -7.19 -10.08
N PHE A 6 15.97 -7.72 -9.73
CA PHE A 6 16.91 -6.99 -8.89
C PHE A 6 17.45 -5.76 -9.62
N SER A 7 17.78 -5.87 -10.90
CA SER A 7 18.20 -4.72 -11.72
C SER A 7 17.11 -3.65 -11.87
N MET A 8 15.83 -4.03 -11.84
CA MET A 8 14.74 -3.06 -11.79
C MET A 8 14.79 -2.25 -10.49
N LEU A 9 14.97 -2.92 -9.34
CA LEU A 9 15.10 -2.23 -8.05
C LEU A 9 16.32 -1.31 -7.96
N GLU A 10 17.43 -1.66 -8.59
CA GLU A 10 18.63 -0.78 -8.63
C GLU A 10 18.35 0.54 -9.37
N LYS A 11 17.51 0.50 -10.41
CA LYS A 11 17.15 1.66 -11.23
C LYS A 11 15.92 2.41 -10.73
N TRP A 12 15.23 1.87 -9.73
CA TRP A 12 13.99 2.44 -9.21
C TRP A 12 14.23 3.79 -8.52
N ASP A 13 13.32 4.73 -8.71
CA ASP A 13 13.34 6.07 -8.10
C ASP A 13 13.02 6.08 -6.58
N LYS A 14 12.74 4.90 -6.02
CA LYS A 14 12.40 4.66 -4.60
C LYS A 14 11.11 5.32 -4.14
N LYS A 15 10.21 5.64 -5.07
CA LYS A 15 8.87 6.14 -4.75
C LYS A 15 7.84 5.03 -4.82
N LEU A 16 7.00 4.94 -3.80
CA LEU A 16 5.86 4.01 -3.78
C LEU A 16 4.71 4.55 -4.64
N SER A 17 4.97 4.78 -5.92
CA SER A 17 3.99 5.28 -6.87
C SER A 17 2.96 4.21 -7.23
N LYS A 18 1.70 4.62 -7.41
CA LYS A 18 0.62 3.69 -7.78
C LYS A 18 0.87 2.97 -9.12
N SER A 19 1.68 3.53 -10.00
CA SER A 19 2.01 2.95 -11.31
C SER A 19 3.33 2.18 -11.36
N SER A 20 4.07 2.08 -10.24
CA SER A 20 5.40 1.44 -10.21
C SER A 20 5.29 -0.07 -9.98
N VAL A 21 5.96 -0.83 -10.85
CA VAL A 21 6.20 -2.27 -10.69
C VAL A 21 7.28 -2.52 -9.63
N GLU A 22 8.32 -1.72 -9.61
CA GLU A 22 9.43 -1.81 -8.65
C GLU A 22 8.93 -1.61 -7.22
N ALA A 23 7.97 -0.69 -7.01
CA ALA A 23 7.32 -0.51 -5.72
C ALA A 23 6.59 -1.79 -5.29
N GLY A 24 5.92 -2.48 -6.21
CA GLY A 24 5.28 -3.76 -5.96
C GLY A 24 6.29 -4.85 -5.54
N ILE A 25 7.40 -4.97 -6.25
CA ILE A 25 8.49 -5.90 -5.92
C ILE A 25 9.08 -5.57 -4.54
N TYR A 26 9.36 -4.29 -4.28
CA TYR A 26 9.94 -3.85 -3.01
C TYR A 26 9.01 -4.14 -1.82
N VAL A 27 7.73 -3.81 -1.92
CA VAL A 27 6.77 -3.99 -0.82
C VAL A 27 6.54 -5.48 -0.54
N GLU A 28 6.47 -6.34 -1.57
CA GLU A 28 6.39 -7.78 -1.35
C GLU A 28 7.68 -8.32 -0.71
N TRP A 29 8.86 -7.88 -1.18
CA TRP A 29 10.13 -8.28 -0.57
C TRP A 29 10.23 -7.84 0.89
N GLN A 30 9.86 -6.60 1.21
CA GLN A 30 9.78 -6.10 2.58
C GLN A 30 8.87 -7.00 3.44
N SER A 31 7.73 -7.40 2.92
CA SER A 31 6.79 -8.30 3.62
C SER A 31 7.42 -9.67 3.91
N GLN A 32 8.09 -10.28 2.91
CA GLN A 32 8.77 -11.57 3.10
C GLN A 32 9.90 -11.46 4.12
N LEU A 33 10.65 -10.36 4.11
CA LEU A 33 11.74 -10.10 5.04
C LEU A 33 11.23 -9.98 6.47
N ILE A 34 10.19 -9.19 6.70
CA ILE A 34 9.54 -9.05 8.02
C ILE A 34 9.02 -10.41 8.50
N ASN A 35 8.37 -11.19 7.62
CA ASN A 35 7.84 -12.50 7.96
C ASN A 35 8.93 -13.49 8.38
N GLU A 36 10.05 -13.56 7.66
CA GLU A 36 11.18 -14.44 8.02
C GLU A 36 11.82 -14.00 9.35
N MET A 37 11.96 -12.69 9.57
CA MET A 37 12.48 -12.16 10.83
C MET A 37 11.53 -12.42 12.00
N ASN A 38 10.22 -12.28 11.80
CA ASN A 38 9.22 -12.63 12.80
C ASN A 38 9.30 -14.14 13.17
N LYS A 39 9.43 -15.02 12.17
CA LYS A 39 9.61 -16.47 12.42
C LYS A 39 10.85 -16.75 13.28
N LYS A 40 11.95 -16.01 13.05
CA LYS A 40 13.23 -16.21 13.75
C LYS A 40 13.23 -15.67 15.18
N PHE A 41 12.57 -14.53 15.43
CA PHE A 41 12.73 -13.76 16.66
C PHE A 41 11.49 -13.63 17.53
N ILE A 42 10.29 -13.94 17.01
CA ILE A 42 9.05 -13.88 17.78
C ILE A 42 8.62 -15.29 18.15
N PRO A 43 8.48 -15.61 19.45
CA PRO A 43 7.94 -16.90 19.88
C PRO A 43 6.54 -17.16 19.30
N GLU A 44 6.23 -18.43 19.00
CA GLU A 44 4.97 -18.81 18.37
C GLU A 44 3.74 -18.25 19.07
N ILE A 45 3.71 -18.34 20.40
CA ILE A 45 2.61 -17.85 21.24
C ILE A 45 2.39 -16.32 21.14
N ALA A 46 3.41 -15.57 20.71
CA ALA A 46 3.34 -14.12 20.61
C ALA A 46 3.07 -13.60 19.18
N LYS A 47 3.11 -14.47 18.17
CA LYS A 47 2.98 -14.06 16.75
C LYS A 47 1.62 -13.44 16.41
N GLU A 48 0.57 -13.82 17.12
CA GLU A 48 -0.76 -13.25 16.93
C GLU A 48 -0.82 -11.77 17.36
N TYR A 49 0.01 -11.38 18.35
CA TYR A 49 -0.02 -10.06 18.98
C TYR A 49 1.15 -9.16 18.58
N LEU A 50 2.23 -9.74 18.08
CA LEU A 50 3.48 -9.03 17.83
C LEU A 50 3.97 -9.23 16.39
N SER A 51 4.43 -8.13 15.80
CA SER A 51 5.21 -8.13 14.57
C SER A 51 6.33 -7.11 14.68
N MET A 52 7.48 -7.41 14.08
CA MET A 52 8.58 -6.47 14.04
C MET A 52 8.28 -5.32 13.11
N GLN A 53 8.60 -4.12 13.56
CA GLN A 53 8.59 -2.93 12.70
C GLN A 53 9.77 -2.98 11.71
N LEU A 54 9.61 -2.42 10.52
CA LEU A 54 10.61 -2.44 9.46
C LEU A 54 11.98 -1.95 9.93
N PHE A 55 12.06 -0.85 10.67
CA PHE A 55 13.34 -0.31 11.17
C PHE A 55 14.02 -1.26 12.15
N THR A 56 13.27 -2.00 12.97
CA THR A 56 13.82 -3.03 13.85
C THR A 56 14.40 -4.20 13.04
N VAL A 57 13.72 -4.59 11.95
CA VAL A 57 14.21 -5.63 11.05
C VAL A 57 15.51 -5.19 10.39
N ILE A 58 15.58 -3.97 9.85
CA ILE A 58 16.77 -3.41 9.21
C ILE A 58 17.95 -3.36 10.19
N ASP A 59 17.73 -2.89 11.43
CA ASP A 59 18.76 -2.84 12.47
C ASP A 59 19.32 -4.24 12.79
N LYS A 60 18.44 -5.24 12.95
CA LYS A 60 18.87 -6.62 13.20
C LYS A 60 19.67 -7.20 12.03
N ILE A 61 19.22 -6.99 10.80
CA ILE A 61 19.89 -7.47 9.58
C ILE A 61 21.26 -6.80 9.42
N SER A 62 21.40 -5.51 9.74
CA SER A 62 22.67 -4.79 9.66
C SER A 62 23.74 -5.38 10.59
N LYS A 63 23.33 -5.99 11.71
CA LYS A 63 24.19 -6.61 12.72
C LYS A 63 24.51 -8.10 12.45
N MET A 64 23.88 -8.72 11.45
CA MET A 64 24.16 -10.10 11.06
C MET A 64 25.55 -10.20 10.39
N ASN A 65 26.16 -11.39 10.48
CA ASN A 65 27.33 -11.66 9.66
C ASN A 65 26.96 -11.59 8.15
N ILE A 66 27.98 -11.38 7.31
CA ILE A 66 27.76 -11.09 5.89
C ILE A 66 27.12 -12.26 5.13
N ASP A 67 27.47 -13.50 5.48
CA ASP A 67 26.97 -14.68 4.76
C ASP A 67 25.52 -14.97 5.15
N GLU A 68 25.20 -14.95 6.44
CA GLU A 68 23.82 -15.09 6.93
C GLU A 68 22.90 -13.99 6.36
N ARG A 69 23.39 -12.77 6.30
CA ARG A 69 22.65 -11.64 5.72
C ARG A 69 22.38 -11.85 4.24
N LYS A 70 23.37 -12.27 3.46
CA LYS A 70 23.21 -12.56 2.03
C LYS A 70 22.22 -13.69 1.79
N GLU A 71 22.31 -14.76 2.57
CA GLU A 71 21.37 -15.89 2.47
C GLU A 71 19.94 -15.45 2.73
N LEU A 72 19.70 -14.71 3.82
CA LEU A 72 18.40 -14.19 4.18
C LEU A 72 17.82 -13.28 3.09
N LEU A 73 18.61 -12.32 2.61
CA LEU A 73 18.16 -11.38 1.58
C LEU A 73 17.84 -12.08 0.27
N ASN A 74 18.68 -13.02 -0.17
CA ASN A 74 18.44 -13.80 -1.38
C ASN A 74 17.21 -14.70 -1.26
N LYS A 75 17.06 -15.41 -0.14
CA LYS A 75 15.90 -16.26 0.14
C LYS A 75 14.60 -15.46 0.07
N THR A 76 14.54 -14.35 0.78
CA THR A 76 13.33 -13.53 0.87
C THR A 76 13.02 -12.82 -0.44
N PHE A 77 14.04 -12.38 -1.19
CA PHE A 77 13.86 -11.82 -2.52
C PHE A 77 13.26 -12.83 -3.50
N ASN A 78 13.84 -14.03 -3.59
CA ASN A 78 13.30 -15.08 -4.46
C ASN A 78 11.87 -15.45 -4.08
N SER A 79 11.58 -15.59 -2.77
CA SER A 79 10.23 -15.84 -2.28
C SER A 79 9.23 -14.72 -2.65
N SER A 80 9.67 -13.46 -2.67
CA SER A 80 8.82 -12.35 -3.10
C SER A 80 8.45 -12.42 -4.57
N ILE A 81 9.41 -12.75 -5.42
CA ILE A 81 9.17 -12.92 -6.86
C ILE A 81 8.22 -14.10 -7.13
N ASP A 82 8.42 -15.23 -6.45
CA ASP A 82 7.53 -16.39 -6.59
C ASP A 82 6.10 -16.05 -6.18
N LYS A 83 5.91 -15.30 -5.10
CA LYS A 83 4.59 -14.84 -4.66
C LYS A 83 3.93 -13.84 -5.62
N LEU A 84 4.70 -12.93 -6.21
CA LEU A 84 4.19 -12.01 -7.21
C LEU A 84 3.73 -12.76 -8.46
N LYS A 85 4.49 -13.77 -8.89
CA LYS A 85 4.11 -14.67 -10.01
C LYS A 85 2.85 -15.47 -9.69
N GLU A 86 2.76 -16.03 -8.49
CA GLU A 86 1.58 -16.77 -8.04
C GLU A 86 0.34 -15.87 -8.04
N LYS A 87 0.46 -14.64 -7.55
CA LYS A 87 -0.64 -13.72 -7.35
C LYS A 87 -1.09 -13.00 -8.63
N PHE A 88 -0.14 -12.60 -9.46
CA PHE A 88 -0.37 -11.70 -10.59
C PHE A 88 0.07 -12.28 -11.95
N GLY A 89 0.63 -13.50 -11.96
CA GLY A 89 1.18 -14.15 -13.16
C GLY A 89 2.62 -13.75 -13.45
N ASP A 90 3.21 -14.38 -14.47
CA ASP A 90 4.64 -14.27 -14.79
C ASP A 90 5.06 -12.91 -15.37
N ARG A 91 4.12 -12.14 -15.90
CA ARG A 91 4.41 -10.82 -16.48
C ARG A 91 4.56 -9.77 -15.39
N SER A 92 5.75 -9.20 -15.26
CA SER A 92 6.04 -8.17 -14.26
C SER A 92 5.20 -6.89 -14.44
N ASP A 93 4.74 -6.59 -15.66
CA ASP A 93 3.82 -5.47 -15.92
C ASP A 93 2.53 -5.55 -15.08
N ASN A 94 2.14 -6.76 -14.66
CA ASN A 94 0.99 -6.98 -13.82
C ASN A 94 1.25 -6.72 -12.32
N TRP A 95 2.50 -6.52 -11.92
CA TRP A 95 2.89 -6.35 -10.51
C TRP A 95 2.85 -4.91 -10.04
N VAL A 96 2.13 -4.07 -10.77
CA VAL A 96 1.93 -2.66 -10.42
C VAL A 96 1.41 -2.52 -9.01
N TYR A 97 2.04 -1.65 -8.22
CA TYR A 97 1.74 -1.50 -6.80
C TYR A 97 0.31 -0.99 -6.54
N GLY A 98 -0.13 0.05 -7.25
CA GLY A 98 -1.45 0.65 -7.07
C GLY A 98 -2.54 -0.12 -7.82
N GLN A 99 -3.02 -1.23 -7.26
CA GLN A 99 -4.09 -2.03 -7.86
C GLN A 99 -4.98 -2.66 -6.77
N LYS A 100 -6.14 -3.19 -7.19
CA LYS A 100 -7.14 -3.78 -6.31
C LYS A 100 -6.56 -4.81 -5.33
N ASP A 101 -5.72 -5.70 -5.83
CA ASP A 101 -5.18 -6.81 -5.05
C ASP A 101 -3.82 -6.52 -4.41
N PHE A 102 -3.32 -5.28 -4.52
CA PHE A 102 -2.06 -4.86 -3.91
C PHE A 102 -2.22 -3.63 -3.02
N LYS A 103 -2.42 -2.42 -3.59
CA LYS A 103 -2.66 -1.19 -2.82
C LYS A 103 -3.74 -0.34 -3.47
N HIS A 104 -4.79 -0.08 -2.73
CA HIS A 104 -5.93 0.69 -3.21
C HIS A 104 -6.56 1.49 -2.08
N VAL A 105 -7.52 2.33 -2.40
CA VAL A 105 -8.43 2.96 -1.45
C VAL A 105 -9.86 2.61 -1.82
N LYS A 106 -10.61 2.15 -0.85
CA LYS A 106 -12.06 2.04 -0.91
C LYS A 106 -12.62 2.32 0.49
N ILE A 107 -13.30 3.45 0.62
CA ILE A 107 -14.05 3.79 1.83
C ILE A 107 -15.43 3.13 1.70
N TYR A 108 -15.84 2.44 2.75
CA TYR A 108 -17.14 1.76 2.81
C TYR A 108 -18.15 2.66 3.50
N HIS A 109 -19.33 2.80 2.89
CA HIS A 109 -20.44 3.47 3.55
C HIS A 109 -20.89 2.65 4.77
N PRO A 110 -21.16 3.25 5.94
CA PRO A 110 -21.54 2.51 7.15
C PRO A 110 -22.73 1.55 6.95
N LEU A 111 -23.67 1.90 6.08
CA LEU A 111 -24.86 1.09 5.79
C LEU A 111 -24.64 -0.05 4.79
N GLU A 112 -23.48 -0.15 4.11
CA GLU A 112 -23.24 -1.19 3.10
C GLU A 112 -23.45 -2.62 3.63
N LYS A 113 -23.29 -2.83 4.95
CA LYS A 113 -23.43 -4.15 5.58
C LYS A 113 -24.88 -4.54 5.88
N VAL A 114 -25.80 -3.59 5.85
CA VAL A 114 -27.18 -3.78 6.32
C VAL A 114 -28.25 -3.47 5.28
N VAL A 115 -27.87 -2.93 4.13
CA VAL A 115 -28.78 -2.64 3.01
C VAL A 115 -28.77 -3.77 1.98
N ASN A 116 -29.79 -3.82 1.14
CA ASN A 116 -29.85 -4.75 0.00
C ASN A 116 -28.88 -4.31 -1.13
N ASP A 117 -28.62 -5.21 -2.09
CA ASP A 117 -27.64 -4.98 -3.14
C ASP A 117 -27.94 -3.76 -4.02
N SER A 118 -29.21 -3.46 -4.31
CA SER A 118 -29.59 -2.30 -5.12
C SER A 118 -29.26 -0.98 -4.43
N ILE A 119 -29.47 -0.88 -3.12
CA ILE A 119 -29.10 0.32 -2.34
C ILE A 119 -27.58 0.37 -2.20
N LYS A 120 -26.93 -0.77 -1.99
CA LYS A 120 -25.47 -0.86 -1.89
C LYS A 120 -24.78 -0.33 -3.13
N GLU A 121 -25.28 -0.65 -4.34
CA GLU A 121 -24.74 -0.13 -5.60
C GLU A 121 -24.83 1.40 -5.69
N ILE A 122 -25.88 2.00 -5.13
CA ILE A 122 -26.08 3.46 -5.12
C ILE A 122 -25.12 4.17 -4.17
N ILE A 123 -24.90 3.60 -2.98
CA ILE A 123 -24.08 4.23 -1.92
C ILE A 123 -22.60 3.85 -1.98
N ALA A 124 -22.24 2.82 -2.76
CA ALA A 124 -20.86 2.32 -2.82
C ALA A 124 -19.92 3.33 -3.51
N LEU A 125 -18.83 3.63 -2.84
CA LEU A 125 -17.74 4.41 -3.43
C LEU A 125 -16.90 3.54 -4.36
N LYS A 126 -16.31 4.16 -5.36
CA LYS A 126 -15.40 3.50 -6.31
C LYS A 126 -14.11 3.08 -5.61
N LEU A 127 -13.47 2.06 -6.14
CA LEU A 127 -12.12 1.67 -5.75
C LEU A 127 -11.12 2.43 -6.62
N TYR A 128 -10.14 3.10 -5.98
CA TYR A 128 -9.06 3.78 -6.70
C TYR A 128 -7.70 3.17 -6.37
N PRO A 129 -6.80 3.02 -7.38
CA PRO A 129 -5.41 2.67 -7.15
C PRO A 129 -4.74 3.66 -6.20
N ARG A 130 -3.94 3.16 -5.25
CA ARG A 130 -3.24 4.00 -4.28
C ARG A 130 -1.75 3.68 -4.26
N GLY A 131 -0.94 4.72 -3.97
CA GLY A 131 0.48 4.60 -3.68
C GLY A 131 0.77 4.80 -2.20
N GLY A 132 2.05 4.79 -1.84
CA GLY A 132 2.48 5.01 -0.47
C GLY A 132 2.26 3.83 0.48
N ASP A 133 2.67 3.99 1.73
CA ASP A 133 2.52 3.05 2.84
C ASP A 133 2.36 3.80 4.16
N GLY A 134 2.39 3.11 5.30
CA GLY A 134 2.26 3.73 6.63
C GLY A 134 3.37 4.72 7.01
N TYR A 135 4.45 4.79 6.25
CA TYR A 135 5.54 5.76 6.44
C TYR A 135 5.44 6.94 5.47
N THR A 136 4.50 6.91 4.55
CA THR A 136 4.29 7.99 3.57
C THR A 136 3.56 9.17 4.24
N PRO A 137 4.00 10.42 4.05
CA PRO A 137 3.27 11.60 4.51
C PRO A 137 1.82 11.58 3.99
N GLY A 138 0.88 12.01 4.83
CA GLY A 138 -0.55 11.99 4.50
C GLY A 138 -1.31 10.80 5.09
N SER A 139 -0.68 10.06 6.02
CA SER A 139 -1.33 9.01 6.82
C SER A 139 -1.88 7.84 6.00
N THR A 140 -1.10 7.34 5.04
CA THR A 140 -1.43 6.07 4.39
C THR A 140 -1.20 4.90 5.37
N SER A 141 -2.03 3.87 5.28
CA SER A 141 -1.86 2.65 6.10
C SER A 141 -0.95 1.64 5.42
N ASN A 142 -0.42 0.68 6.21
CA ASN A 142 0.29 -0.49 5.69
C ASN A 142 -0.67 -1.57 5.16
N SER A 143 -1.98 -1.44 5.40
CA SER A 143 -2.98 -2.38 4.88
C SER A 143 -3.14 -2.25 3.36
N LEU A 144 -3.63 -3.32 2.75
CA LEU A 144 -3.93 -3.39 1.32
C LEU A 144 -4.93 -2.30 0.90
N ASN A 145 -6.02 -2.17 1.66
CA ASN A 145 -6.98 -1.09 1.52
C ASN A 145 -6.61 0.05 2.46
N GLN A 146 -6.43 1.24 1.92
CA GLN A 146 -6.29 2.45 2.72
C GLN A 146 -7.67 2.96 3.12
N GLU A 147 -8.13 2.65 4.31
CA GLU A 147 -9.43 3.10 4.85
C GLU A 147 -9.34 4.41 5.64
N SER A 148 -8.12 4.87 5.92
CA SER A 148 -7.87 6.07 6.72
C SER A 148 -6.73 6.90 6.14
N GLY A 149 -6.77 8.20 6.42
CA GLY A 149 -5.78 9.17 5.96
C GLY A 149 -6.09 10.55 6.50
N GLY A 150 -5.45 11.59 5.96
CA GLY A 150 -5.79 12.96 6.30
C GLY A 150 -7.22 13.27 5.87
N SER A 151 -8.09 13.59 6.83
CA SER A 151 -9.51 13.89 6.55
C SER A 151 -9.69 15.19 5.78
N PHE A 152 -8.78 16.13 5.95
CA PHE A 152 -8.74 17.37 5.20
C PHE A 152 -7.33 17.63 4.68
N ARG A 153 -7.22 17.96 3.40
CA ARG A 153 -5.97 18.32 2.74
C ARG A 153 -6.17 19.64 2.04
N VAL A 154 -5.17 20.52 2.11
CA VAL A 154 -5.19 21.83 1.46
C VAL A 154 -3.85 22.14 0.84
N ILE A 155 -3.88 22.70 -0.36
CA ILE A 155 -2.73 23.30 -1.05
C ILE A 155 -3.09 24.75 -1.27
N ILE A 156 -2.30 25.65 -0.68
CA ILE A 156 -2.53 27.09 -0.78
C ILE A 156 -1.49 27.70 -1.72
N ASP A 157 -1.95 28.24 -2.83
CA ASP A 157 -1.13 29.05 -3.74
C ASP A 157 -1.14 30.51 -3.28
N THR A 158 -0.04 30.95 -2.68
CA THR A 158 0.09 32.32 -2.18
C THR A 158 0.32 33.35 -3.29
N GLY A 159 0.66 32.91 -4.49
CA GLY A 159 0.80 33.76 -5.68
C GLY A 159 -0.52 34.01 -6.40
N ASN A 160 -1.44 33.05 -6.34
CA ASN A 160 -2.77 33.17 -6.90
C ASN A 160 -3.76 32.31 -6.07
N TRP A 161 -4.53 32.95 -5.21
CA TRP A 161 -5.48 32.29 -4.30
C TRP A 161 -6.50 31.40 -5.01
N ASP A 162 -6.89 31.72 -6.23
CA ASP A 162 -7.87 30.98 -7.01
C ASP A 162 -7.31 29.59 -7.48
N ASN A 163 -6.00 29.42 -7.43
CA ASN A 163 -5.35 28.14 -7.68
C ASN A 163 -5.27 27.25 -6.42
N SER A 164 -5.76 27.74 -5.28
CA SER A 164 -5.75 26.96 -4.04
C SER A 164 -6.78 25.84 -4.12
N PHE A 165 -6.41 24.70 -3.55
CA PHE A 165 -7.19 23.47 -3.63
C PHE A 165 -7.36 22.84 -2.25
N ALA A 166 -8.54 22.31 -1.97
CA ALA A 166 -8.79 21.55 -0.75
C ALA A 166 -9.65 20.32 -1.05
N THR A 167 -9.40 19.24 -0.32
CA THR A 167 -10.23 18.03 -0.38
C THR A 167 -10.58 17.53 1.02
N ASN A 168 -11.81 17.04 1.14
CA ASN A 168 -12.33 16.37 2.33
C ASN A 168 -13.18 15.19 1.88
N SER A 169 -12.57 14.01 1.90
CA SER A 169 -13.16 12.78 1.36
C SER A 169 -14.36 12.29 2.20
N PRO A 170 -15.36 11.69 1.53
CA PRO A 170 -15.47 11.50 0.08
C PRO A 170 -16.06 12.70 -0.66
N GLY A 171 -16.80 13.54 0.02
CA GLY A 171 -17.46 14.73 -0.48
C GLY A 171 -18.23 15.42 0.65
N GLN A 172 -19.07 16.39 0.31
CA GLN A 172 -19.77 17.22 1.29
C GLN A 172 -21.28 16.90 1.42
N SER A 173 -21.82 16.00 0.60
CA SER A 173 -23.22 15.58 0.64
C SER A 173 -23.36 14.17 1.23
N GLY A 174 -24.40 13.97 2.05
CA GLY A 174 -24.85 12.65 2.47
C GLY A 174 -25.83 11.97 1.48
N ASP A 175 -26.26 12.69 0.45
CA ASP A 175 -27.16 12.16 -0.57
C ASP A 175 -26.36 11.54 -1.73
N PRO A 176 -26.44 10.21 -1.96
CA PRO A 176 -25.70 9.54 -3.01
C PRO A 176 -26.09 9.94 -4.44
N ASN A 177 -27.23 10.66 -4.61
CA ASN A 177 -27.62 11.21 -5.90
C ASN A 177 -27.05 12.63 -6.14
N SER A 178 -26.39 13.21 -5.15
CA SER A 178 -25.78 14.53 -5.28
C SER A 178 -24.43 14.43 -5.98
N GLU A 179 -24.12 15.40 -6.84
CA GLU A 179 -22.77 15.58 -7.40
C GLU A 179 -21.67 15.80 -6.34
N PHE A 180 -22.06 16.21 -5.13
CA PHE A 180 -21.13 16.42 -4.01
C PHE A 180 -21.00 15.21 -3.07
N TYR A 181 -21.49 14.04 -3.46
CA TYR A 181 -21.40 12.84 -2.63
C TYR A 181 -19.97 12.29 -2.55
N ASP A 182 -19.31 12.18 -3.72
CA ASP A 182 -17.97 11.58 -3.85
C ASP A 182 -16.99 12.40 -4.71
N ASN A 183 -17.34 13.66 -5.02
CA ASN A 183 -16.58 14.50 -5.93
C ASN A 183 -15.14 14.86 -5.43
N LEU A 184 -14.86 14.70 -4.15
CA LEU A 184 -13.55 14.95 -3.55
C LEU A 184 -12.77 13.67 -3.25
N TYR A 185 -13.33 12.51 -3.59
CA TYR A 185 -12.77 11.22 -3.21
C TYR A 185 -11.55 10.83 -4.05
N GLU A 186 -11.56 11.10 -5.34
CA GLU A 186 -10.45 10.77 -6.23
C GLU A 186 -9.18 11.55 -5.89
N ASP A 187 -9.35 12.80 -5.47
CA ASP A 187 -8.25 13.71 -5.11
C ASP A 187 -7.71 13.49 -3.69
N TRP A 188 -8.41 12.69 -2.89
CA TRP A 188 -8.02 12.36 -1.53
C TRP A 188 -7.01 11.21 -1.50
#